data_0f713d42068a34080ab4ee0ac4ee51dd
#
_entry.id   0f713d42068a34080ab4ee0ac4ee51dd
#
_cell.length_a   1.000
_cell.length_b   1.000
_cell.length_c   1.000
_cell.angle_alpha   90.00
_cell.angle_beta   90.00
_cell.angle_gamma   90.00
#
_symmetry.space_group_name_H-M   'P 1'
#
loop_
_entity.id
_entity.type
_entity.pdbx_description
1 polymer ?
#
loop_
_entity_poly.entity_id
_entity_poly.type
_entity_poly.pdbx_seq_one_letter_code
_entity_poly.pdbx_strand_id
1 'polypeptide(L)'
;NDINLTATTDINVPANVGITFGDDAEKIEGDGTDLTISGNNINLTAVADVNIPSGVGLTFATAEKIESDGTDLSITVGSGGDINIPSSIGVTFGDDGEKIEGDGTDLTIASSAKINLTATSDIHVPNNVGIVFGGDSEKIEGDGTDLTISANNLTVDAAADIILDAAGNDFQFKAGGTHIFSIVNSSSDVVLKPIADTKDIIFQQRDGTEVARVEDNGTFNIVDDKLAINGTAVTVTAAELNDVTSKATKGFAIAAAIVFG
;
A
#
# COMPACT_ATOMS: atom_id res chain seq x y z
N ASN A 1 -9.90 71.13 -16.73
CA ASN A 1 -11.31 71.48 -16.99
C ASN A 1 -12.08 70.16 -17.07
N ASP A 2 -13.01 69.96 -16.12
CA ASP A 2 -13.81 68.79 -16.04
C ASP A 2 -15.14 68.97 -16.82
N ILE A 3 -15.67 67.96 -17.42
CA ILE A 3 -17.01 67.93 -18.00
C ILE A 3 -17.92 67.29 -16.93
N ASN A 4 -18.73 68.09 -16.30
CA ASN A 4 -19.71 67.64 -15.33
C ASN A 4 -21.05 67.37 -16.04
N LEU A 5 -21.45 66.11 -16.18
CA LEU A 5 -22.74 65.71 -16.68
C LEU A 5 -23.70 65.54 -15.48
N THR A 6 -24.72 66.43 -15.33
CA THR A 6 -25.69 66.36 -14.27
C THR A 6 -27.06 65.96 -14.89
N ALA A 7 -27.50 64.74 -14.52
CA ALA A 7 -28.81 64.23 -14.92
C ALA A 7 -29.62 63.85 -13.69
N THR A 8 -30.92 64.08 -13.69
CA THR A 8 -31.84 63.68 -12.60
C THR A 8 -32.29 62.23 -12.67
N THR A 9 -32.05 61.59 -13.83
CA THR A 9 -32.28 60.16 -14.06
C THR A 9 -31.02 59.53 -14.66
N ASP A 10 -30.95 59.38 -15.97
CA ASP A 10 -29.88 58.70 -16.68
C ASP A 10 -29.27 59.56 -17.80
N ILE A 11 -28.04 59.28 -18.13
CA ILE A 11 -27.43 59.73 -19.39
C ILE A 11 -27.62 58.57 -20.37
N ASN A 12 -28.58 58.72 -21.30
CA ASN A 12 -28.90 57.70 -22.27
C ASN A 12 -27.93 57.76 -23.47
N VAL A 13 -27.11 56.74 -23.65
CA VAL A 13 -26.28 56.54 -24.81
C VAL A 13 -26.99 55.50 -25.70
N PRO A 14 -27.39 55.83 -26.95
CA PRO A 14 -28.04 54.87 -27.84
C PRO A 14 -27.21 53.64 -28.14
N ALA A 15 -27.88 52.54 -28.54
CA ALA A 15 -27.17 51.32 -28.97
C ALA A 15 -26.19 51.62 -30.13
N ASN A 16 -25.07 50.99 -30.11
CA ASN A 16 -23.94 51.17 -31.05
C ASN A 16 -23.33 52.60 -31.07
N VAL A 17 -23.58 53.36 -29.98
CA VAL A 17 -22.91 54.63 -29.70
C VAL A 17 -22.16 54.49 -28.41
N GLY A 18 -20.84 54.70 -28.44
CA GLY A 18 -19.97 54.51 -27.26
C GLY A 18 -19.41 55.84 -26.73
N ILE A 19 -18.81 55.70 -25.54
CA ILE A 19 -17.93 56.75 -24.97
C ILE A 19 -16.49 56.31 -25.24
N THR A 20 -15.76 57.05 -26.07
CA THR A 20 -14.39 56.78 -26.44
C THR A 20 -13.39 57.52 -25.57
N PHE A 21 -12.21 56.93 -25.36
CA PHE A 21 -11.10 57.47 -24.59
C PHE A 21 -9.87 57.54 -25.46
N GLY A 22 -9.72 58.62 -26.23
CA GLY A 22 -8.63 58.81 -27.18
C GLY A 22 -9.03 58.49 -28.61
N ASP A 23 -9.23 57.22 -28.92
CA ASP A 23 -9.71 56.73 -30.23
C ASP A 23 -10.73 55.57 -30.04
N ASP A 24 -11.22 54.98 -31.17
CA ASP A 24 -12.23 53.93 -31.15
C ASP A 24 -11.74 52.59 -30.59
N ALA A 25 -10.44 52.45 -30.31
CA ALA A 25 -9.87 51.25 -29.72
C ALA A 25 -10.13 51.14 -28.21
N GLU A 26 -10.36 52.29 -27.53
CA GLU A 26 -10.66 52.37 -26.11
C GLU A 26 -12.02 52.99 -25.91
N LYS A 27 -13.03 52.14 -25.62
CA LYS A 27 -14.43 52.60 -25.47
C LYS A 27 -15.27 51.76 -24.52
N ILE A 28 -16.37 52.35 -24.11
CA ILE A 28 -17.49 51.66 -23.46
C ILE A 28 -18.72 51.81 -24.38
N GLU A 29 -19.26 50.70 -24.88
CA GLU A 29 -20.35 50.69 -25.85
C GLU A 29 -21.36 49.58 -25.57
N GLY A 30 -22.66 49.88 -25.71
CA GLY A 30 -23.71 48.87 -25.64
C GLY A 30 -24.39 48.69 -26.98
N ASP A 31 -24.71 47.45 -27.38
CA ASP A 31 -25.41 47.09 -28.62
C ASP A 31 -26.92 46.88 -28.42
N GLY A 32 -27.41 47.03 -27.19
CA GLY A 32 -28.81 46.78 -26.79
C GLY A 32 -28.98 45.43 -26.11
N THR A 33 -27.95 44.56 -26.13
CA THR A 33 -27.93 43.27 -25.45
C THR A 33 -26.73 43.21 -24.48
N ASP A 34 -25.55 43.51 -24.96
CA ASP A 34 -24.29 43.43 -24.23
C ASP A 34 -23.64 44.80 -24.03
N LEU A 35 -22.96 44.98 -22.90
CA LEU A 35 -22.07 46.08 -22.63
C LEU A 35 -20.62 45.67 -22.85
N THR A 36 -19.96 46.28 -23.82
CA THR A 36 -18.54 46.00 -24.13
C THR A 36 -17.62 47.11 -23.63
N ILE A 37 -16.57 46.72 -22.89
CA ILE A 37 -15.47 47.62 -22.54
C ILE A 37 -14.26 47.16 -23.36
N SER A 38 -13.78 48.01 -24.22
CA SER A 38 -12.63 47.74 -25.12
C SER A 38 -11.43 48.57 -24.71
N GLY A 39 -10.26 47.97 -24.76
CA GLY A 39 -8.98 48.62 -24.52
C GLY A 39 -7.84 47.59 -24.61
N ASN A 40 -6.58 48.07 -24.71
CA ASN A 40 -5.41 47.20 -24.68
C ASN A 40 -5.35 46.38 -23.36
N ASN A 41 -5.62 47.04 -22.23
CA ASN A 41 -5.75 46.46 -20.93
C ASN A 41 -6.92 47.07 -20.17
N ILE A 42 -7.77 46.26 -19.60
CA ILE A 42 -8.84 46.69 -18.69
C ILE A 42 -8.35 46.57 -17.26
N ASN A 43 -7.99 47.68 -16.60
CA ASN A 43 -7.54 47.71 -15.22
C ASN A 43 -8.72 48.06 -14.31
N LEU A 44 -9.21 47.07 -13.57
CA LEU A 44 -10.25 47.26 -12.57
C LEU A 44 -9.59 47.42 -11.19
N THR A 45 -9.57 48.66 -10.67
CA THR A 45 -9.04 48.97 -9.34
C THR A 45 -10.18 49.27 -8.39
N ALA A 46 -10.57 48.30 -7.60
CA ALA A 46 -11.63 48.46 -6.62
C ALA A 46 -11.03 48.77 -5.22
N VAL A 47 -11.72 49.60 -4.43
CA VAL A 47 -11.35 49.84 -3.03
C VAL A 47 -11.77 48.68 -2.13
N ALA A 48 -12.83 47.97 -2.47
CA ALA A 48 -13.28 46.76 -1.79
C ALA A 48 -13.24 45.58 -2.76
N ASP A 49 -14.31 45.28 -3.46
CA ASP A 49 -14.45 44.09 -4.31
C ASP A 49 -14.95 44.39 -5.71
N VAL A 50 -14.61 43.55 -6.68
CA VAL A 50 -15.31 43.42 -7.94
C VAL A 50 -16.34 42.29 -7.77
N ASN A 51 -17.62 42.62 -7.55
CA ASN A 51 -18.65 41.64 -7.29
C ASN A 51 -19.12 40.92 -8.57
N ILE A 52 -19.00 39.62 -8.59
CA ILE A 52 -19.57 38.75 -9.62
C ILE A 52 -20.64 37.92 -8.93
N PRO A 53 -21.93 38.08 -9.32
CA PRO A 53 -23.06 37.36 -8.67
C PRO A 53 -22.96 35.84 -8.85
N SER A 54 -23.68 35.11 -7.98
CA SER A 54 -23.86 33.65 -8.13
C SER A 54 -24.45 33.30 -9.49
N GLY A 55 -23.94 32.27 -10.14
CA GLY A 55 -24.32 31.84 -11.49
C GLY A 55 -23.77 32.73 -12.62
N VAL A 56 -22.89 33.70 -12.28
CA VAL A 56 -22.15 34.53 -13.24
C VAL A 56 -20.70 34.29 -13.03
N GLY A 57 -19.92 34.10 -14.10
CA GLY A 57 -18.49 33.80 -14.05
C GLY A 57 -17.65 34.65 -14.97
N LEU A 58 -16.35 34.54 -14.82
CA LEU A 58 -15.37 35.03 -15.77
C LEU A 58 -15.13 33.93 -16.82
N THR A 59 -15.45 34.20 -18.09
CA THR A 59 -15.25 33.27 -19.19
C THR A 59 -13.99 33.63 -19.96
N PHE A 60 -13.17 32.61 -20.25
CA PHE A 60 -11.95 32.74 -21.06
C PHE A 60 -12.22 32.01 -22.38
N ALA A 61 -12.17 32.76 -23.50
CA ALA A 61 -12.54 32.24 -24.81
C ALA A 61 -13.95 31.63 -24.85
N THR A 62 -14.10 30.33 -25.09
CA THR A 62 -15.41 29.72 -25.33
C THR A 62 -15.83 28.66 -24.30
N ALA A 63 -14.91 28.17 -23.48
CA ALA A 63 -15.17 27.01 -22.63
C ALA A 63 -14.64 27.13 -21.21
N GLU A 64 -13.52 27.83 -21.03
CA GLU A 64 -12.88 27.98 -19.74
C GLU A 64 -13.54 29.07 -18.92
N LYS A 65 -13.87 28.79 -17.66
CA LYS A 65 -14.46 29.79 -16.76
C LYS A 65 -14.12 29.57 -15.29
N ILE A 66 -14.20 30.66 -14.52
CA ILE A 66 -14.22 30.66 -13.07
C ILE A 66 -15.60 31.20 -12.64
N GLU A 67 -16.36 30.41 -11.91
CA GLU A 67 -17.76 30.71 -11.56
C GLU A 67 -18.10 30.22 -10.16
N SER A 68 -18.95 30.93 -9.43
CA SER A 68 -19.53 30.49 -8.17
C SER A 68 -21.03 30.25 -8.33
N ASP A 69 -21.54 29.13 -7.82
CA ASP A 69 -22.96 28.83 -7.71
C ASP A 69 -23.62 29.35 -6.41
N GLY A 70 -22.83 30.04 -5.58
CA GLY A 70 -23.23 30.52 -4.26
C GLY A 70 -22.84 29.60 -3.11
N THR A 71 -22.35 28.41 -3.42
CA THR A 71 -21.84 27.42 -2.46
C THR A 71 -20.37 27.11 -2.77
N ASP A 72 -20.08 26.75 -4.01
CA ASP A 72 -18.76 26.33 -4.49
C ASP A 72 -18.17 27.29 -5.51
N LEU A 73 -16.84 27.39 -5.55
CA LEU A 73 -16.08 28.02 -6.62
C LEU A 73 -15.62 26.96 -7.61
N SER A 74 -16.11 27.01 -8.83
CA SER A 74 -15.76 26.08 -9.91
C SER A 74 -14.76 26.71 -10.87
N ILE A 75 -13.70 25.94 -11.19
CA ILE A 75 -12.79 26.25 -12.29
C ILE A 75 -13.07 25.22 -13.38
N THR A 76 -13.64 25.67 -14.50
CA THR A 76 -13.97 24.81 -15.64
C THR A 76 -12.90 24.99 -16.71
N VAL A 77 -12.37 23.89 -17.22
CA VAL A 77 -11.47 23.85 -18.37
C VAL A 77 -12.16 23.17 -19.55
N GLY A 78 -11.80 23.52 -20.77
CA GLY A 78 -12.34 22.91 -21.98
C GLY A 78 -11.99 21.43 -22.11
N SER A 79 -12.69 20.72 -23.03
CA SER A 79 -12.43 19.29 -23.27
C SER A 79 -10.97 19.04 -23.66
N GLY A 80 -10.28 18.18 -22.88
CA GLY A 80 -8.85 17.88 -23.05
C GLY A 80 -7.90 18.92 -22.48
N GLY A 81 -8.41 19.95 -21.78
CA GLY A 81 -7.59 20.94 -21.07
C GLY A 81 -7.30 20.53 -19.63
N ASP A 82 -6.25 21.13 -19.07
CA ASP A 82 -5.80 20.90 -17.69
C ASP A 82 -5.69 22.22 -16.94
N ILE A 83 -5.76 22.15 -15.59
CA ILE A 83 -5.27 23.21 -14.72
C ILE A 83 -3.78 22.97 -14.55
N ASN A 84 -2.96 23.74 -15.24
CA ASN A 84 -1.51 23.58 -15.21
C ASN A 84 -0.93 24.28 -13.97
N ILE A 85 -0.41 23.49 -13.05
CA ILE A 85 0.36 23.95 -11.90
C ILE A 85 1.85 23.80 -12.24
N PRO A 86 2.63 24.88 -12.31
CA PRO A 86 4.06 24.79 -12.65
C PRO A 86 4.85 23.95 -11.64
N SER A 87 6.03 23.45 -12.07
CA SER A 87 6.98 22.74 -11.19
C SER A 87 7.31 23.58 -9.94
N SER A 88 7.35 22.91 -8.80
CA SER A 88 7.62 23.50 -7.48
C SER A 88 6.56 24.50 -7.01
N ILE A 89 5.38 24.46 -7.62
CA ILE A 89 4.19 25.18 -7.17
C ILE A 89 3.15 24.13 -6.83
N GLY A 90 2.53 24.23 -5.66
CA GLY A 90 1.56 23.25 -5.16
C GLY A 90 0.17 23.85 -4.93
N VAL A 91 -0.77 22.93 -4.66
CA VAL A 91 -2.08 23.26 -4.07
C VAL A 91 -1.99 22.97 -2.58
N THR A 92 -2.13 23.99 -1.73
CA THR A 92 -2.05 23.87 -0.27
C THR A 92 -3.46 23.77 0.34
N PHE A 93 -3.56 23.07 1.47
CA PHE A 93 -4.78 22.89 2.23
C PHE A 93 -4.55 23.41 3.66
N GLY A 94 -4.66 24.74 3.84
CA GLY A 94 -4.41 25.42 5.11
C GLY A 94 -3.04 26.10 5.14
N ASP A 95 -1.96 25.34 5.23
CA ASP A 95 -0.58 25.85 5.17
C ASP A 95 0.34 24.93 4.33
N ASP A 96 1.64 25.25 4.26
CA ASP A 96 2.60 24.49 3.45
C ASP A 96 2.88 23.07 3.97
N GLY A 97 2.37 22.70 5.14
CA GLY A 97 2.48 21.37 5.70
C GLY A 97 1.56 20.34 5.02
N GLU A 98 0.44 20.82 4.43
CA GLU A 98 -0.54 20.01 3.72
C GLU A 98 -0.63 20.48 2.26
N LYS A 99 -0.03 19.72 1.33
CA LYS A 99 -0.02 20.11 -0.10
C LYS A 99 0.08 18.93 -1.05
N ILE A 100 -0.30 19.22 -2.29
CA ILE A 100 0.00 18.40 -3.48
C ILE A 100 0.89 19.23 -4.39
N GLU A 101 2.11 18.76 -4.66
CA GLU A 101 3.12 19.51 -5.43
C GLU A 101 3.95 18.58 -6.32
N GLY A 102 4.21 19.00 -7.55
CA GLY A 102 5.12 18.31 -8.47
C GLY A 102 6.41 19.10 -8.67
N ASP A 103 7.56 18.43 -8.69
CA ASP A 103 8.88 19.07 -8.96
C ASP A 103 9.35 18.90 -10.42
N GLY A 104 8.53 18.28 -11.26
CA GLY A 104 8.85 17.94 -12.65
C GLY A 104 9.31 16.50 -12.85
N THR A 105 9.54 15.76 -11.75
CA THR A 105 9.89 14.34 -11.73
C THR A 105 8.90 13.57 -10.86
N ASP A 106 8.72 14.01 -9.61
CA ASP A 106 7.88 13.36 -8.62
C ASP A 106 6.65 14.20 -8.27
N LEU A 107 5.54 13.53 -7.94
CA LEU A 107 4.37 14.12 -7.32
C LEU A 107 4.38 13.82 -5.83
N THR A 108 4.47 14.85 -5.01
CA THR A 108 4.44 14.75 -3.55
C THR A 108 3.06 15.10 -3.01
N ILE A 109 2.50 14.21 -2.18
CA ILE A 109 1.36 14.51 -1.32
C ILE A 109 1.89 14.59 0.10
N ALA A 110 1.95 15.79 0.66
CA ALA A 110 2.48 16.03 1.99
C ALA A 110 1.36 16.28 2.99
N SER A 111 1.57 15.81 4.22
CA SER A 111 0.69 16.11 5.36
C SER A 111 1.53 16.15 6.64
N SER A 112 1.26 17.12 7.50
CA SER A 112 1.90 17.27 8.83
C SER A 112 1.48 16.16 9.82
N ALA A 113 0.40 15.40 9.52
CA ALA A 113 -0.09 14.33 10.38
C ALA A 113 -0.28 13.01 9.62
N LYS A 114 -1.44 12.81 8.97
CA LYS A 114 -1.81 11.57 8.30
C LYS A 114 -2.37 11.86 6.91
N ILE A 115 -2.06 10.96 5.98
CA ILE A 115 -2.76 10.89 4.69
C ILE A 115 -3.80 9.76 4.80
N ASN A 116 -5.09 10.11 4.79
CA ASN A 116 -6.19 9.14 4.82
C ASN A 116 -6.66 8.90 3.40
N LEU A 117 -6.43 7.69 2.89
CA LEU A 117 -6.91 7.26 1.59
C LEU A 117 -8.19 6.44 1.79
N THR A 118 -9.34 6.97 1.37
CA THR A 118 -10.63 6.29 1.47
C THR A 118 -11.16 6.01 0.07
N ALA A 119 -11.24 4.75 -0.29
CA ALA A 119 -11.80 4.29 -1.55
C ALA A 119 -13.03 3.42 -1.30
N THR A 120 -14.04 3.47 -2.20
CA THR A 120 -15.23 2.61 -2.11
C THR A 120 -14.98 1.20 -2.65
N SER A 121 -13.88 0.99 -3.38
CA SER A 121 -13.41 -0.30 -3.87
C SER A 121 -11.94 -0.48 -3.45
N ASP A 122 -10.99 -0.19 -4.31
CA ASP A 122 -9.59 -0.50 -4.10
C ASP A 122 -8.69 0.73 -4.28
N ILE A 123 -7.53 0.70 -3.63
CA ILE A 123 -6.39 1.53 -4.01
C ILE A 123 -5.51 0.67 -4.93
N HIS A 124 -5.57 0.95 -6.23
CA HIS A 124 -4.88 0.16 -7.24
C HIS A 124 -3.41 0.57 -7.38
N VAL A 125 -2.51 -0.37 -7.11
CA VAL A 125 -1.07 -0.24 -7.39
C VAL A 125 -0.77 -1.10 -8.62
N PRO A 126 -0.25 -0.54 -9.73
CA PRO A 126 0.04 -1.31 -10.93
C PRO A 126 1.10 -2.39 -10.73
N ASN A 127 1.17 -3.37 -11.65
CA ASN A 127 2.23 -4.39 -11.65
C ASN A 127 3.62 -3.75 -11.69
N ASN A 128 4.56 -4.30 -10.93
CA ASN A 128 5.94 -3.84 -10.80
C ASN A 128 6.07 -2.40 -10.24
N VAL A 129 5.00 -1.93 -9.57
CA VAL A 129 5.01 -0.72 -8.75
C VAL A 129 4.71 -1.12 -7.32
N GLY A 130 5.54 -0.72 -6.38
CA GLY A 130 5.43 -1.12 -4.98
C GLY A 130 5.12 0.04 -4.04
N ILE A 131 4.71 -0.31 -2.83
CA ILE A 131 4.69 0.61 -1.69
C ILE A 131 6.01 0.43 -0.95
N VAL A 132 6.82 1.48 -0.92
CA VAL A 132 8.17 1.49 -0.34
C VAL A 132 8.15 2.09 1.07
N PHE A 133 8.90 1.51 1.99
CA PHE A 133 9.02 1.96 3.38
C PHE A 133 10.49 2.39 3.64
N GLY A 134 10.78 3.68 3.43
CA GLY A 134 12.12 4.24 3.64
C GLY A 134 13.05 4.10 2.43
N GLY A 135 13.33 2.92 1.95
CA GLY A 135 14.19 2.67 0.79
C GLY A 135 13.74 1.45 0.00
N ASP A 136 14.28 1.25 -1.21
CA ASP A 136 13.84 0.22 -2.17
C ASP A 136 14.01 -1.22 -1.66
N SER A 137 14.75 -1.42 -0.57
CA SER A 137 14.94 -2.73 0.07
C SER A 137 13.76 -3.18 0.92
N GLU A 138 12.91 -2.24 1.37
CA GLU A 138 11.69 -2.54 2.14
C GLU A 138 10.45 -2.13 1.35
N LYS A 139 9.76 -3.11 0.77
CA LYS A 139 8.57 -2.85 -0.06
C LYS A 139 7.58 -4.00 -0.10
N ILE A 140 6.36 -3.66 -0.48
CA ILE A 140 5.31 -4.60 -0.89
C ILE A 140 5.04 -4.36 -2.37
N GLU A 141 5.23 -5.37 -3.22
CA GLU A 141 5.12 -5.23 -4.68
C GLU A 141 4.50 -6.47 -5.31
N GLY A 142 3.59 -6.28 -6.27
CA GLY A 142 3.01 -7.34 -7.08
C GLY A 142 3.48 -7.27 -8.54
N ASP A 143 3.76 -8.42 -9.17
CA ASP A 143 4.14 -8.50 -10.59
C ASP A 143 2.99 -8.93 -11.52
N GLY A 144 1.79 -9.10 -10.95
CA GLY A 144 0.59 -9.60 -11.64
C GLY A 144 0.36 -11.09 -11.46
N THR A 145 1.31 -11.80 -10.85
CA THR A 145 1.24 -13.23 -10.49
C THR A 145 1.48 -13.42 -9.01
N ASP A 146 2.57 -12.85 -8.51
CA ASP A 146 3.02 -12.99 -7.13
C ASP A 146 3.01 -11.63 -6.40
N LEU A 147 2.70 -11.66 -5.10
CA LEU A 147 2.88 -10.56 -4.18
C LEU A 147 4.12 -10.82 -3.32
N THR A 148 5.11 -9.95 -3.38
CA THR A 148 6.36 -10.06 -2.62
C THR A 148 6.43 -8.98 -1.54
N ILE A 149 6.78 -9.40 -0.32
CA ILE A 149 7.16 -8.50 0.77
C ILE A 149 8.68 -8.61 0.92
N SER A 150 9.39 -7.55 0.59
CA SER A 150 10.85 -7.46 0.72
C SER A 150 11.19 -6.65 1.97
N ALA A 151 12.05 -7.18 2.81
CA ALA A 151 12.54 -6.51 4.00
C ALA A 151 13.88 -7.11 4.44
N ASN A 152 14.67 -6.35 5.17
CA ASN A 152 15.89 -6.89 5.82
C ASN A 152 15.49 -7.89 6.91
N ASN A 153 14.48 -7.56 7.73
CA ASN A 153 13.84 -8.47 8.67
C ASN A 153 12.33 -8.24 8.62
N LEU A 154 11.56 -9.31 8.48
CA LEU A 154 10.10 -9.26 8.57
C LEU A 154 9.66 -9.81 9.93
N THR A 155 9.02 -8.97 10.74
CA THR A 155 8.34 -9.37 11.98
C THR A 155 6.84 -9.33 11.77
N VAL A 156 6.16 -10.44 12.05
CA VAL A 156 4.70 -10.50 12.08
C VAL A 156 4.28 -10.67 13.54
N ASP A 157 3.71 -9.62 14.13
CA ASP A 157 3.24 -9.57 15.52
C ASP A 157 1.72 -9.41 15.51
N ALA A 158 1.01 -10.44 15.91
CA ALA A 158 -0.44 -10.48 15.93
C ALA A 158 -0.96 -10.62 17.36
N ALA A 159 -1.94 -9.82 17.76
CA ALA A 159 -2.59 -9.91 19.06
C ALA A 159 -3.48 -11.16 19.21
N ALA A 160 -3.81 -11.85 18.13
CA ALA A 160 -4.55 -13.10 18.10
C ALA A 160 -3.77 -14.13 17.24
N ASP A 161 -4.40 -14.75 16.29
CA ASP A 161 -3.81 -15.81 15.46
C ASP A 161 -3.13 -15.27 14.21
N ILE A 162 -2.10 -15.97 13.75
CA ILE A 162 -1.56 -15.84 12.38
C ILE A 162 -2.07 -17.04 11.59
N ILE A 163 -2.92 -16.79 10.60
CA ILE A 163 -3.47 -17.80 9.72
C ILE A 163 -2.72 -17.75 8.40
N LEU A 164 -2.07 -18.86 8.06
CA LEU A 164 -1.42 -19.05 6.76
C LEU A 164 -2.23 -20.12 6.00
N ASP A 165 -2.82 -19.74 4.88
CA ASP A 165 -3.63 -20.64 4.05
C ASP A 165 -3.02 -20.71 2.65
N ALA A 166 -2.62 -21.91 2.24
CA ALA A 166 -2.03 -22.19 0.93
C ALA A 166 -2.90 -23.22 0.18
N ALA A 167 -3.63 -22.79 -0.84
CA ALA A 167 -4.48 -23.67 -1.67
C ALA A 167 -3.68 -24.79 -2.37
N GLY A 168 -2.36 -24.61 -2.54
CA GLY A 168 -1.43 -25.63 -3.07
C GLY A 168 -1.04 -26.72 -2.07
N ASN A 169 -1.57 -26.69 -0.86
CA ASN A 169 -1.28 -27.62 0.25
C ASN A 169 0.15 -27.56 0.84
N ASP A 170 1.04 -26.70 0.33
CA ASP A 170 2.44 -26.68 0.74
C ASP A 170 2.81 -25.34 1.36
N PHE A 171 3.42 -25.37 2.54
CA PHE A 171 4.19 -24.25 3.10
C PHE A 171 5.68 -24.52 2.87
N GLN A 172 6.33 -23.70 2.05
CA GLN A 172 7.72 -23.85 1.67
C GLN A 172 8.64 -22.93 2.46
N PHE A 173 9.71 -23.49 3.02
CA PHE A 173 10.76 -22.74 3.70
C PHE A 173 12.02 -22.76 2.84
N LYS A 174 12.56 -21.56 2.53
CA LYS A 174 13.74 -21.38 1.69
C LYS A 174 14.85 -20.65 2.45
N ALA A 175 16.08 -20.99 2.17
CA ALA A 175 17.25 -20.27 2.63
C ALA A 175 18.14 -19.93 1.44
N GLY A 176 18.48 -18.64 1.25
CA GLY A 176 19.25 -18.19 0.08
C GLY A 176 18.60 -18.58 -1.27
N GLY A 177 17.27 -18.58 -1.34
CA GLY A 177 16.51 -19.00 -2.52
C GLY A 177 16.33 -20.52 -2.68
N THR A 178 17.09 -21.34 -1.91
CA THR A 178 17.01 -22.81 -1.99
C THR A 178 15.90 -23.33 -1.07
N HIS A 179 14.99 -24.14 -1.61
CA HIS A 179 13.95 -24.83 -0.85
C HIS A 179 14.57 -25.91 0.03
N ILE A 180 14.40 -25.80 1.35
CA ILE A 180 15.04 -26.69 2.33
C ILE A 180 14.06 -27.57 3.09
N PHE A 181 12.84 -27.10 3.32
CA PHE A 181 11.86 -27.77 4.16
C PHE A 181 10.43 -27.40 3.75
N SER A 182 9.49 -28.33 3.87
CA SER A 182 8.05 -28.08 3.69
C SER A 182 7.23 -28.63 4.85
N ILE A 183 6.11 -27.95 5.10
CA ILE A 183 4.95 -28.52 5.79
C ILE A 183 3.90 -28.75 4.72
N VAL A 184 3.48 -30.01 4.56
CA VAL A 184 2.59 -30.43 3.46
C VAL A 184 1.33 -31.07 4.03
N ASN A 185 0.16 -30.73 3.45
CA ASN A 185 -1.06 -31.50 3.68
C ASN A 185 -1.13 -32.64 2.67
N SER A 186 -1.03 -33.87 3.14
CA SER A 186 -1.18 -35.07 2.29
C SER A 186 -2.34 -35.92 2.78
N SER A 187 -3.47 -35.90 2.06
CA SER A 187 -4.68 -36.65 2.43
C SER A 187 -5.17 -36.39 3.87
N SER A 188 -5.09 -35.16 4.33
CA SER A 188 -5.39 -34.66 5.69
C SER A 188 -4.32 -34.97 6.74
N ASP A 189 -3.22 -35.64 6.39
CA ASP A 189 -2.07 -35.77 7.26
C ASP A 189 -1.15 -34.56 7.14
N VAL A 190 -0.55 -34.16 8.27
CA VAL A 190 0.49 -33.13 8.29
C VAL A 190 1.85 -33.79 8.11
N VAL A 191 2.51 -33.49 7.00
CA VAL A 191 3.83 -34.04 6.68
C VAL A 191 4.90 -32.97 6.85
N LEU A 192 5.89 -33.21 7.71
CA LEU A 192 7.10 -32.42 7.84
C LEU A 192 8.21 -33.05 6.99
N LYS A 193 8.74 -32.33 6.00
CA LYS A 193 9.55 -32.94 4.96
C LYS A 193 10.78 -32.10 4.60
N PRO A 194 12.02 -32.61 4.82
CA PRO A 194 13.19 -32.05 4.16
C PRO A 194 13.11 -32.29 2.64
N ILE A 195 13.70 -31.42 1.85
CA ILE A 195 13.55 -31.47 0.38
C ILE A 195 14.71 -32.22 -0.30
N ALA A 196 15.89 -32.14 0.28
CA ALA A 196 17.05 -32.81 -0.28
C ALA A 196 17.24 -34.20 0.33
N ASP A 197 17.58 -35.20 -0.51
CA ASP A 197 18.09 -36.46 -0.05
C ASP A 197 19.36 -36.25 0.79
N THR A 198 19.67 -37.17 1.68
CA THR A 198 20.81 -37.12 2.62
C THR A 198 20.71 -36.00 3.65
N LYS A 199 19.52 -35.46 3.90
CA LYS A 199 19.28 -34.44 4.93
C LYS A 199 18.24 -34.93 5.94
N ASP A 200 18.58 -34.74 7.19
CA ASP A 200 17.79 -35.18 8.35
C ASP A 200 16.92 -34.04 8.89
N ILE A 201 15.91 -34.40 9.65
CA ILE A 201 15.25 -33.47 10.58
C ILE A 201 15.90 -33.64 11.93
N ILE A 202 16.62 -32.62 12.41
CA ILE A 202 17.41 -32.69 13.65
C ILE A 202 16.75 -31.86 14.72
N PHE A 203 16.58 -32.43 15.92
CA PHE A 203 16.11 -31.76 17.12
C PHE A 203 17.32 -31.45 18.03
N GLN A 204 17.51 -30.16 18.31
CA GLN A 204 18.66 -29.67 19.08
C GLN A 204 18.20 -28.81 20.25
N GLN A 205 19.03 -28.78 21.29
CA GLN A 205 18.92 -27.77 22.35
C GLN A 205 19.46 -26.42 21.85
N ARG A 206 19.25 -25.36 22.63
CA ARG A 206 19.68 -24.00 22.31
C ARG A 206 21.21 -23.89 22.09
N ASP A 207 22.00 -24.72 22.78
CA ASP A 207 23.47 -24.75 22.68
C ASP A 207 24.00 -25.55 21.46
N GLY A 208 23.08 -26.09 20.65
CA GLY A 208 23.40 -26.90 19.47
C GLY A 208 23.54 -28.40 19.78
N THR A 209 23.39 -28.83 21.05
CA THR A 209 23.45 -30.26 21.40
C THR A 209 22.26 -31.00 20.80
N GLU A 210 22.53 -32.04 20.04
CA GLU A 210 21.48 -32.89 19.45
C GLU A 210 20.78 -33.74 20.49
N VAL A 211 19.48 -33.89 20.33
CA VAL A 211 18.61 -34.71 21.18
C VAL A 211 18.05 -35.90 20.40
N ALA A 212 17.61 -35.67 19.17
CA ALA A 212 17.06 -36.68 18.28
C ALA A 212 17.14 -36.22 16.83
N ARG A 213 16.99 -37.17 15.89
CA ARG A 213 16.83 -36.88 14.45
C ARG A 213 15.92 -37.91 13.78
N VAL A 214 15.29 -37.48 12.69
CA VAL A 214 14.75 -38.38 11.67
C VAL A 214 15.78 -38.42 10.55
N GLU A 215 16.44 -39.56 10.40
CA GLU A 215 17.46 -39.78 9.37
C GLU A 215 16.83 -39.97 8.00
N ASP A 216 17.57 -39.72 6.94
CA ASP A 216 17.12 -39.87 5.55
C ASP A 216 16.79 -41.34 5.20
N ASN A 217 17.32 -42.30 5.95
CA ASN A 217 17.01 -43.73 5.82
C ASN A 217 15.70 -44.16 6.50
N GLY A 218 14.96 -43.19 7.09
CA GLY A 218 13.69 -43.43 7.81
C GLY A 218 13.84 -43.87 9.26
N THR A 219 15.05 -43.86 9.82
CA THR A 219 15.28 -44.15 11.24
C THR A 219 14.95 -42.92 12.10
N PHE A 220 14.19 -43.10 13.19
CA PHE A 220 14.09 -42.10 14.25
C PHE A 220 15.14 -42.43 15.33
N ASN A 221 16.21 -41.63 15.34
CA ASN A 221 17.34 -41.80 16.21
C ASN A 221 17.27 -40.84 17.41
N ILE A 222 17.35 -41.37 18.62
CA ILE A 222 17.41 -40.60 19.87
C ILE A 222 18.79 -40.79 20.45
N VAL A 223 19.50 -39.71 20.77
CA VAL A 223 20.84 -39.75 21.38
C VAL A 223 20.75 -40.41 22.75
N ASP A 224 21.83 -41.17 23.09
CA ASP A 224 21.90 -41.85 24.41
C ASP A 224 21.59 -40.90 25.56
N ASP A 225 20.89 -41.43 26.59
CA ASP A 225 20.43 -40.69 27.79
C ASP A 225 19.45 -39.55 27.50
N LYS A 226 18.90 -39.42 26.30
CA LYS A 226 17.93 -38.36 25.93
C LYS A 226 16.50 -38.87 25.87
N LEU A 227 16.28 -40.19 25.94
CA LEU A 227 14.94 -40.75 26.02
C LEU A 227 14.43 -40.77 27.47
N ALA A 228 13.27 -40.17 27.72
CA ALA A 228 12.57 -40.30 28.99
C ALA A 228 11.12 -40.71 28.75
N ILE A 229 10.58 -41.57 29.60
CA ILE A 229 9.17 -41.97 29.60
C ILE A 229 8.53 -41.46 30.89
N ASN A 230 7.52 -40.60 30.73
CA ASN A 230 6.83 -39.96 31.86
C ASN A 230 7.80 -39.29 32.86
N GLY A 231 8.82 -38.58 32.34
CA GLY A 231 9.83 -37.88 33.14
C GLY A 231 10.95 -38.77 33.72
N THR A 232 10.87 -40.07 33.54
CA THR A 232 11.90 -41.01 33.99
C THR A 232 12.84 -41.34 32.82
N ALA A 233 14.13 -41.09 32.97
CA ALA A 233 15.12 -41.40 31.94
C ALA A 233 15.20 -42.92 31.70
N VAL A 234 15.27 -43.30 30.42
CA VAL A 234 15.60 -44.66 30.01
C VAL A 234 17.13 -44.75 29.93
N THR A 235 17.70 -45.47 30.87
CA THR A 235 19.18 -45.60 31.01
C THR A 235 19.72 -46.89 30.44
N VAL A 236 18.87 -47.76 29.90
CA VAL A 236 19.29 -48.98 29.22
C VAL A 236 19.70 -48.68 27.80
N THR A 237 20.79 -49.29 27.34
CA THR A 237 21.27 -49.22 25.96
C THR A 237 20.32 -49.94 25.00
N ALA A 238 20.37 -49.57 23.71
CA ALA A 238 19.63 -50.30 22.69
C ALA A 238 19.90 -51.80 22.67
N ALA A 239 21.15 -52.21 22.96
CA ALA A 239 21.55 -53.60 23.06
C ALA A 239 20.84 -54.29 24.25
N GLU A 240 20.77 -53.65 25.43
CA GLU A 240 20.11 -54.17 26.60
C GLU A 240 18.60 -54.21 26.40
N LEU A 241 18.00 -53.21 25.78
CA LEU A 241 16.56 -53.18 25.47
C LEU A 241 16.22 -54.31 24.50
N ASN A 242 17.02 -54.56 23.48
CA ASN A 242 16.84 -55.70 22.55
C ASN A 242 17.04 -57.07 23.25
N ASP A 243 17.93 -57.13 24.24
CA ASP A 243 18.18 -58.37 24.99
C ASP A 243 17.08 -58.74 25.98
N VAL A 244 16.35 -57.72 26.54
CA VAL A 244 15.16 -57.95 27.40
C VAL A 244 14.12 -58.82 26.71
N THR A 245 13.86 -58.57 25.43
CA THR A 245 12.90 -59.36 24.65
C THR A 245 13.35 -60.78 24.45
N SER A 246 14.68 -61.00 24.25
CA SER A 246 15.28 -62.33 24.10
C SER A 246 15.31 -63.10 25.44
N LYS A 247 15.57 -62.41 26.54
CA LYS A 247 15.59 -63.01 27.89
C LYS A 247 14.17 -63.37 28.40
N ALA A 248 13.20 -62.54 28.13
CA ALA A 248 11.79 -62.85 28.48
C ALA A 248 11.31 -64.13 27.80
N THR A 249 11.67 -64.30 26.50
CA THR A 249 11.33 -65.50 25.74
C THR A 249 12.11 -66.71 26.24
N LYS A 250 13.38 -66.58 26.56
CA LYS A 250 14.22 -67.64 27.11
C LYS A 250 13.80 -67.99 28.54
N GLY A 251 13.45 -66.99 29.37
CA GLY A 251 12.96 -67.19 30.72
C GLY A 251 11.63 -67.97 30.75
N PHE A 252 10.73 -67.70 29.87
CA PHE A 252 9.49 -68.47 29.70
C PHE A 252 9.75 -69.91 29.23
N ALA A 253 10.67 -70.08 28.28
CA ALA A 253 11.08 -71.43 27.82
C ALA A 253 11.74 -72.26 28.91
N ILE A 254 12.59 -71.63 29.75
CA ILE A 254 13.23 -72.29 30.89
C ILE A 254 12.18 -72.69 31.95
N ALA A 255 11.28 -71.76 32.26
CA ALA A 255 10.21 -72.01 33.23
C ALA A 255 9.27 -73.13 32.74
N ALA A 256 8.92 -73.12 31.44
CA ALA A 256 8.11 -74.23 30.85
C ALA A 256 8.87 -75.57 30.89
N ALA A 257 10.16 -75.58 30.61
CA ALA A 257 10.97 -76.78 30.71
C ALA A 257 11.11 -77.32 32.14
N ILE A 258 11.14 -76.46 33.15
CA ILE A 258 11.16 -76.87 34.55
C ILE A 258 9.80 -77.42 35.08
N VAL A 259 8.72 -76.86 34.54
CA VAL A 259 7.35 -77.21 34.96
C VAL A 259 6.79 -78.44 34.24
N PHE A 260 7.18 -78.63 32.97
CA PHE A 260 6.61 -79.66 32.08
C PHE A 260 7.68 -80.67 31.54
N GLY A 261 8.96 -80.52 31.88
CA GLY A 261 10.09 -81.39 31.50
C GLY A 261 10.31 -82.53 32.45
#